data_5d138d859296211b4dba7753d644e974
#
_entry.id   5d138d859296211b4dba7753d644e974
#
_cell.length_a   1.000
_cell.length_b   1.000
_cell.length_c   1.000
_cell.angle_alpha   90.00
_cell.angle_beta   90.00
_cell.angle_gamma   90.00
#
_symmetry.space_group_name_H-M   'P 1'
#
loop_
_entity.id
_entity.type
_entity.pdbx_description
1 polymer ?
#
loop_
_entity_poly.entity_id
_entity_poly.type
_entity_poly.pdbx_seq_one_letter_code
_entity_poly.pdbx_strand_id
1 'polypeptide(L)'
;MMEAPQWVLYIFMKIIKDRKEAVNLLLQQEVVVIFQGHSEWGARALGNRSMLFDPRNKNAKEIVNKIKGRQWWRPTAATILYEHRHEYLDMHGLDESPYMTFAIDAKPKAVDKVPACVHADNTCRFQTLKREQNKNYY
;
A
#
# COMPACT_ATOMS: atom_id res chain seq x y z
N MET A 1 -7.47 -20.74 34.87
CA MET A 1 -8.27 -19.87 34.00
C MET A 1 -7.28 -18.96 33.30
N MET A 2 -6.98 -19.19 32.02
CA MET A 2 -6.12 -18.31 31.23
C MET A 2 -6.92 -17.06 30.89
N GLU A 3 -6.50 -15.91 31.39
CA GLU A 3 -7.03 -14.63 30.94
C GLU A 3 -6.73 -14.47 29.44
N ALA A 4 -7.76 -14.19 28.66
CA ALA A 4 -7.57 -13.88 27.25
C ALA A 4 -6.65 -12.66 27.13
N PRO A 5 -5.66 -12.67 26.22
CA PRO A 5 -4.74 -11.56 26.09
C PRO A 5 -5.51 -10.28 25.72
N GLN A 6 -5.16 -9.15 26.34
CA GLN A 6 -5.75 -7.81 26.21
C GLN A 6 -5.66 -7.18 24.80
N TRP A 7 -5.66 -7.98 23.75
CA TRP A 7 -5.53 -7.55 22.36
C TRP A 7 -6.83 -7.66 21.55
N VAL A 8 -7.99 -7.55 22.23
CA VAL A 8 -9.22 -7.34 21.48
C VAL A 8 -9.22 -5.88 21.04
N LEU A 9 -8.54 -5.62 19.91
CA LEU A 9 -8.70 -4.38 19.20
C LEU A 9 -10.15 -4.35 18.67
N TYR A 10 -11.01 -3.60 19.32
CA TYR A 10 -12.33 -3.29 18.77
C TYR A 10 -12.12 -2.46 17.51
N ILE A 11 -12.08 -3.12 16.37
CA ILE A 11 -12.04 -2.44 15.07
C ILE A 11 -13.44 -1.92 14.81
N PHE A 12 -13.68 -0.66 15.09
CA PHE A 12 -14.87 0.03 14.60
C PHE A 12 -14.70 0.24 13.09
N MET A 13 -15.30 -0.65 12.29
CA MET A 13 -15.29 -0.51 10.83
C MET A 13 -16.50 0.32 10.41
N LYS A 14 -16.24 1.44 9.75
CA LYS A 14 -17.25 2.20 9.02
C LYS A 14 -17.20 1.77 7.55
N ILE A 15 -18.34 1.34 7.01
CA ILE A 15 -18.45 1.06 5.57
C ILE A 15 -18.69 2.38 4.86
N ILE A 16 -17.80 2.71 3.94
CA ILE A 16 -17.89 3.89 3.09
C ILE A 16 -18.05 3.46 1.63
N LYS A 17 -18.83 4.21 0.86
CA LYS A 17 -19.03 3.98 -0.58
C LYS A 17 -18.48 5.12 -1.43
N ASP A 18 -18.26 6.28 -0.81
CA ASP A 18 -17.71 7.45 -1.48
C ASP A 18 -16.19 7.40 -1.51
N ARG A 19 -15.61 7.46 -2.70
CA ARG A 19 -14.16 7.46 -2.91
C ARG A 19 -13.49 8.73 -2.37
N LYS A 20 -14.17 9.88 -2.42
CA LYS A 20 -13.65 11.14 -1.85
C LYS A 20 -13.51 11.03 -0.33
N GLU A 21 -14.48 10.39 0.33
CA GLU A 21 -14.38 10.11 1.76
C GLU A 21 -13.18 9.19 2.06
N ALA A 22 -12.94 8.14 1.26
CA ALA A 22 -11.78 7.27 1.41
C ALA A 22 -10.46 8.04 1.29
N VAL A 23 -10.34 8.93 0.31
CA VAL A 23 -9.15 9.79 0.15
C VAL A 23 -8.98 10.73 1.34
N ASN A 24 -10.06 11.35 1.83
CA ASN A 24 -9.99 12.23 2.99
C ASN A 24 -9.53 11.49 4.25
N LEU A 25 -9.98 10.25 4.46
CA LEU A 25 -9.51 9.42 5.58
C LEU A 25 -8.01 9.10 5.46
N LEU A 26 -7.53 8.76 4.27
CA LEU A 26 -6.09 8.56 4.04
C LEU A 26 -5.29 9.83 4.35
N LEU A 27 -5.77 11.01 3.93
CA LEU A 27 -5.14 12.29 4.24
C LEU A 27 -5.14 12.61 5.75
N GLN A 28 -6.11 12.10 6.50
CA GLN A 28 -6.20 12.18 7.96
C GLN A 28 -5.36 11.10 8.67
N GLN A 29 -4.56 10.35 7.93
CA GLN A 29 -3.71 9.27 8.46
C GLN A 29 -4.52 8.07 9.00
N GLU A 30 -5.70 7.84 8.44
CA GLU A 30 -6.51 6.67 8.76
C GLU A 30 -6.19 5.51 7.82
N VAL A 31 -6.39 4.29 8.30
CA VAL A 31 -6.22 3.08 7.46
C VAL A 31 -7.52 2.79 6.73
N VAL A 32 -7.43 2.70 5.41
CA VAL A 32 -8.57 2.36 4.55
C VAL A 32 -8.40 0.97 3.98
N VAL A 33 -9.42 0.12 4.11
CA VAL A 33 -9.46 -1.21 3.51
C VAL A 33 -10.38 -1.18 2.30
N ILE A 34 -9.84 -1.57 1.14
CA ILE A 34 -10.61 -1.69 -0.09
C ILE A 34 -11.18 -3.10 -0.20
N PHE A 35 -12.49 -3.18 -0.43
CA PHE A 35 -13.21 -4.39 -0.76
C PHE A 35 -14.12 -4.09 -1.96
N GLN A 36 -13.63 -4.41 -3.16
CA GLN A 36 -14.32 -4.10 -4.43
C GLN A 36 -14.01 -5.16 -5.49
N GLY A 37 -14.79 -5.16 -6.58
CA GLY A 37 -14.55 -6.00 -7.75
C GLY A 37 -14.46 -7.50 -7.43
N HIS A 38 -13.77 -8.23 -8.29
CA HIS A 38 -13.57 -9.67 -8.14
C HIS A 38 -12.53 -10.01 -7.07
N SER A 39 -12.56 -11.25 -6.59
CA SER A 39 -11.50 -11.79 -5.73
C SER A 39 -10.17 -11.81 -6.48
N GLU A 40 -9.09 -11.57 -5.74
CA GLU A 40 -7.74 -11.61 -6.28
C GLU A 40 -7.12 -12.99 -6.01
N TRP A 41 -6.36 -13.48 -6.98
CA TRP A 41 -5.60 -14.72 -6.87
C TRP A 41 -4.11 -14.41 -6.79
N GLY A 42 -3.40 -15.02 -5.84
CA GLY A 42 -1.95 -14.88 -5.72
C GLY A 42 -1.49 -14.30 -4.40
N ALA A 43 -0.18 -14.04 -4.33
CA ALA A 43 0.50 -13.66 -3.09
C ALA A 43 0.35 -12.18 -2.71
N ARG A 44 -0.25 -11.36 -3.57
CA ARG A 44 -0.35 -9.90 -3.41
C ARG A 44 -1.78 -9.42 -3.62
N ALA A 45 -2.20 -8.46 -2.79
CA ALA A 45 -3.39 -7.66 -3.04
C ALA A 45 -3.03 -6.55 -4.03
N LEU A 46 -3.86 -6.35 -5.03
CA LEU A 46 -3.60 -5.49 -6.19
C LEU A 46 -4.72 -4.45 -6.42
N GLY A 47 -5.45 -4.06 -5.35
CA GLY A 47 -6.43 -2.99 -5.40
C GLY A 47 -7.88 -3.42 -5.16
N ASN A 48 -8.20 -4.73 -5.12
CA ASN A 48 -9.56 -5.19 -4.80
C ASN A 48 -9.72 -5.62 -3.34
N ARG A 49 -8.65 -6.11 -2.72
CA ARG A 49 -8.60 -6.54 -1.30
C ARG A 49 -7.35 -5.96 -0.64
N SER A 50 -7.21 -4.64 -0.73
CA SER A 50 -6.02 -3.93 -0.31
C SER A 50 -6.26 -3.11 0.96
N MET A 51 -5.24 -3.04 1.81
CA MET A 51 -5.17 -2.10 2.92
C MET A 51 -4.28 -0.94 2.47
N LEU A 52 -4.82 0.26 2.54
CA LEU A 52 -4.16 1.49 2.15
C LEU A 52 -3.85 2.36 3.36
N PHE A 53 -2.74 3.06 3.28
CA PHE A 53 -2.33 4.08 4.23
C PHE A 53 -1.50 5.15 3.52
N ASP A 54 -1.45 6.37 4.06
CA ASP A 54 -0.69 7.46 3.46
C ASP A 54 0.83 7.16 3.50
N PRO A 55 1.50 7.02 2.35
CA PRO A 55 2.93 6.66 2.28
C PRO A 55 3.88 7.78 2.72
N ARG A 56 3.38 9.01 2.90
CA ARG A 56 4.16 10.16 3.42
C ARG A 56 4.47 10.02 4.90
N ASN A 57 3.68 9.25 5.63
CA ASN A 57 3.93 8.98 7.04
C ASN A 57 5.08 7.98 7.21
N LYS A 58 6.18 8.42 7.80
CA LYS A 58 7.37 7.59 8.04
C LYS A 58 7.07 6.35 8.91
N ASN A 59 6.05 6.41 9.77
CA ASN A 59 5.65 5.32 10.66
C ASN A 59 4.62 4.37 10.01
N ALA A 60 4.20 4.63 8.76
CA ALA A 60 3.15 3.85 8.10
C ALA A 60 3.46 2.35 8.07
N LYS A 61 4.72 1.96 7.84
CA LYS A 61 5.15 0.56 7.88
C LYS A 61 4.85 -0.10 9.23
N GLU A 62 5.18 0.57 10.32
CA GLU A 62 4.96 0.05 11.68
C GLU A 62 3.48 -0.07 11.99
N ILE A 63 2.70 0.98 11.70
CA ILE A 63 1.25 1.02 11.90
C ILE A 63 0.57 -0.13 11.15
N VAL A 64 0.86 -0.25 9.85
CA VAL A 64 0.25 -1.30 9.01
C VAL A 64 0.69 -2.69 9.45
N ASN A 65 1.94 -2.89 9.84
CA ASN A 65 2.42 -4.18 10.32
C ASN A 65 1.77 -4.58 11.64
N LYS A 66 1.56 -3.64 12.55
CA LYS A 66 0.86 -3.85 13.82
C LYS A 66 -0.60 -4.28 13.59
N ILE A 67 -1.33 -3.57 12.72
CA ILE A 67 -2.72 -3.91 12.37
C ILE A 67 -2.80 -5.31 11.73
N LYS A 68 -1.84 -5.66 10.88
CA LYS A 68 -1.77 -6.98 10.23
C LYS A 68 -1.27 -8.11 11.15
N GLY A 69 -0.89 -7.81 12.39
CA GLY A 69 -0.34 -8.80 13.32
C GLY A 69 0.91 -9.50 12.80
N ARG A 70 1.75 -8.80 12.02
CA ARG A 70 2.94 -9.36 11.39
C ARG A 70 4.23 -8.71 11.90
N GLN A 71 5.38 -9.28 11.56
CA GLN A 71 6.68 -8.82 12.01
C GLN A 71 6.92 -7.36 11.58
N TRP A 72 7.46 -6.55 12.49
CA TRP A 72 7.69 -5.11 12.31
C TRP A 72 8.62 -4.75 11.14
N TRP A 73 9.57 -5.65 10.83
CA TRP A 73 10.57 -5.43 9.78
C TRP A 73 10.04 -5.69 8.36
N ARG A 74 8.87 -6.28 8.19
CA ARG A 74 8.33 -6.56 6.84
C ARG A 74 8.10 -5.28 6.06
N PRO A 75 8.62 -5.20 4.81
CA PRO A 75 8.43 -4.03 3.99
C PRO A 75 6.98 -3.87 3.56
N THR A 76 6.59 -2.64 3.34
CA THR A 76 5.34 -2.28 2.67
C THR A 76 5.57 -2.20 1.16
N ALA A 77 4.54 -2.42 0.40
CA ALA A 77 4.54 -2.20 -1.04
C ALA A 77 3.57 -1.05 -1.34
N ALA A 78 3.69 -0.43 -2.50
CA ALA A 78 2.81 0.65 -2.90
C ALA A 78 2.26 0.43 -4.30
N THR A 79 1.24 1.21 -4.64
CA THR A 79 0.74 1.34 -6.00
C THR A 79 1.09 2.72 -6.52
N ILE A 80 1.52 2.79 -7.75
CA ILE A 80 1.81 4.02 -8.47
C ILE A 80 1.08 3.99 -9.81
N LEU A 81 0.51 5.12 -10.21
CA LEU A 81 -0.03 5.24 -11.55
C LEU A 81 1.09 5.06 -12.59
N TYR A 82 0.83 4.28 -13.62
CA TYR A 82 1.82 3.90 -14.62
C TYR A 82 2.56 5.11 -15.20
N GLU A 83 1.86 6.20 -15.50
CA GLU A 83 2.39 7.43 -16.08
C GLU A 83 3.40 8.14 -15.17
N HIS A 84 3.32 7.94 -13.85
CA HIS A 84 4.22 8.55 -12.87
C HIS A 84 5.40 7.66 -12.46
N ARG A 85 5.51 6.43 -12.96
CA ARG A 85 6.52 5.46 -12.52
C ARG A 85 7.95 5.99 -12.63
N HIS A 86 8.28 6.63 -13.72
CA HIS A 86 9.63 7.16 -13.96
C HIS A 86 10.00 8.38 -13.11
N GLU A 87 9.03 9.00 -12.45
CA GLU A 87 9.31 10.10 -11.53
C GLU A 87 9.87 9.59 -10.20
N TYR A 88 9.47 8.41 -9.77
CA TYR A 88 9.77 7.84 -8.45
C TYR A 88 10.71 6.64 -8.51
N LEU A 89 10.77 5.93 -9.63
CA LEU A 89 11.45 4.66 -9.77
C LEU A 89 12.44 4.68 -10.93
N ASP A 90 13.60 4.05 -10.72
CA ASP A 90 14.48 3.68 -11.82
C ASP A 90 14.09 2.28 -12.32
N MET A 91 13.39 2.27 -13.43
CA MET A 91 12.79 1.04 -13.95
C MET A 91 13.78 0.10 -14.65
N HIS A 92 15.04 0.50 -14.86
CA HIS A 92 16.09 -0.30 -15.49
C HIS A 92 15.65 -1.03 -16.77
N GLY A 93 14.86 -0.36 -17.60
CA GLY A 93 14.31 -0.92 -18.85
C GLY A 93 13.03 -1.75 -18.69
N LEU A 94 12.53 -1.96 -17.48
CA LEU A 94 11.19 -2.51 -17.27
C LEU A 94 10.14 -1.51 -17.73
N ASP A 95 9.16 -1.94 -18.52
CA ASP A 95 8.02 -1.08 -18.88
C ASP A 95 7.03 -0.95 -17.71
N GLU A 96 6.70 -2.06 -17.07
CA GLU A 96 5.70 -2.09 -15.99
C GLU A 96 6.00 -3.17 -14.94
N SER A 97 5.39 -3.04 -13.76
CA SER A 97 5.42 -4.02 -12.66
C SER A 97 4.02 -4.18 -12.06
N PRO A 98 3.06 -4.79 -12.77
CA PRO A 98 1.66 -4.80 -12.35
C PRO A 98 1.38 -5.71 -11.15
N TYR A 99 2.30 -6.64 -10.82
CA TYR A 99 2.08 -7.68 -9.80
C TYR A 99 3.01 -7.57 -8.58
N MET A 100 3.73 -6.46 -8.42
CA MET A 100 4.67 -6.26 -7.30
C MET A 100 5.74 -7.37 -7.19
N THR A 101 6.26 -7.86 -8.30
CA THR A 101 7.23 -8.98 -8.35
C THR A 101 8.67 -8.51 -8.28
N PHE A 102 8.94 -7.26 -8.61
CA PHE A 102 10.29 -6.70 -8.68
C PHE A 102 10.58 -5.76 -7.51
N ALA A 103 11.80 -5.80 -7.01
CA ALA A 103 12.40 -4.71 -6.24
C ALA A 103 13.03 -3.74 -7.25
N ILE A 104 12.65 -2.48 -7.21
CA ILE A 104 13.00 -1.46 -8.18
C ILE A 104 13.67 -0.31 -7.43
N ASP A 105 14.74 0.24 -7.95
CA ASP A 105 15.48 1.31 -7.28
C ASP A 105 14.63 2.56 -7.12
N ALA A 106 14.64 3.09 -5.90
CA ALA A 106 13.94 4.32 -5.54
C ALA A 106 14.74 5.55 -5.98
N LYS A 107 14.12 6.43 -6.75
CA LYS A 107 14.70 7.74 -7.03
C LYS A 107 14.62 8.67 -5.81
N PRO A 108 15.42 9.72 -5.74
CA PRO A 108 15.39 10.69 -4.62
C PRO A 108 13.99 11.23 -4.31
N LYS A 109 13.16 11.41 -5.32
CA LYS A 109 11.76 11.84 -5.15
C LYS A 109 10.93 10.83 -4.34
N ALA A 110 11.16 9.51 -4.53
CA ALA A 110 10.46 8.49 -3.74
C ALA A 110 10.90 8.53 -2.28
N VAL A 111 12.20 8.66 -2.04
CA VAL A 111 12.78 8.75 -0.67
C VAL A 111 12.20 9.95 0.08
N ASP A 112 12.06 11.10 -0.59
CA ASP A 112 11.53 12.33 0.01
C ASP A 112 10.00 12.29 0.20
N LYS A 113 9.25 11.88 -0.83
CA LYS A 113 7.79 12.03 -0.86
C LYS A 113 7.02 10.84 -0.30
N VAL A 114 7.56 9.64 -0.40
CA VAL A 114 6.87 8.39 0.00
C VAL A 114 7.78 7.45 0.79
N PRO A 115 8.40 7.95 1.88
CA PRO A 115 9.44 7.24 2.61
C PRO A 115 8.98 5.89 3.17
N ALA A 116 7.70 5.73 3.46
CA ALA A 116 7.17 4.47 3.98
C ALA A 116 7.25 3.30 2.99
N CYS A 117 7.41 3.58 1.69
CA CYS A 117 7.47 2.58 0.63
C CYS A 117 8.91 2.22 0.24
N VAL A 118 9.89 2.96 0.76
CA VAL A 118 11.30 2.74 0.47
C VAL A 118 11.88 1.75 1.48
N HIS A 119 12.56 0.72 0.97
CA HIS A 119 13.24 -0.28 1.77
C HIS A 119 14.60 0.22 2.27
N ALA A 120 15.21 -0.51 3.21
CA ALA A 120 16.50 -0.14 3.79
C ALA A 120 17.67 -0.10 2.77
N ASP A 121 17.52 -0.82 1.67
CA ASP A 121 18.46 -0.89 0.54
C ASP A 121 18.15 0.12 -0.58
N ASN A 122 17.28 1.09 -0.30
CA ASN A 122 16.77 2.07 -1.26
C ASN A 122 16.01 1.48 -2.46
N THR A 123 15.53 0.26 -2.36
CA THR A 123 14.58 -0.29 -3.34
C THR A 123 13.13 -0.05 -2.91
N CYS A 124 12.23 -0.19 -3.85
CA CYS A 124 10.78 -0.18 -3.63
C CYS A 124 10.12 -1.35 -4.35
N ARG A 125 9.03 -1.85 -3.80
CA ARG A 125 8.19 -2.82 -4.50
C ARG A 125 6.86 -2.18 -4.84
N PHE A 126 6.70 -1.77 -6.09
CA PHE A 126 5.52 -1.09 -6.58
C PHE A 126 4.69 -1.96 -7.51
N GLN A 127 3.39 -1.77 -7.42
CA GLN A 127 2.46 -2.08 -8.50
C GLN A 127 2.36 -0.85 -9.40
N THR A 128 2.73 -0.97 -10.67
CA THR A 128 2.35 0.02 -11.67
C THR A 128 0.92 -0.24 -12.10
N LEU A 129 0.08 0.77 -12.04
CA LEU A 129 -1.35 0.65 -12.30
C LEU A 129 -1.74 1.45 -13.53
N LYS A 130 -2.26 0.76 -14.55
CA LYS A 130 -2.91 1.35 -15.72
C LYS A 130 -4.43 1.34 -15.52
N ARG A 131 -5.11 2.29 -16.12
CA ARG A 131 -6.56 2.43 -15.97
C ARG A 131 -7.36 1.20 -16.42
N GLU A 132 -6.92 0.55 -17.49
CA GLU A 132 -7.55 -0.65 -18.04
C GLU A 132 -7.40 -1.88 -17.13
N GLN A 133 -6.39 -1.91 -16.28
CA GLN A 133 -6.16 -3.02 -15.34
C GLN A 133 -7.18 -3.01 -14.18
N ASN A 134 -7.48 -1.83 -13.62
CA ASN A 134 -8.47 -1.68 -12.58
C ASN A 134 -8.99 -0.23 -12.53
N LYS A 135 -10.03 0.04 -13.30
CA LYS A 135 -10.64 1.39 -13.41
C LYS A 135 -11.12 1.96 -12.07
N ASN A 136 -11.54 1.10 -11.15
CA ASN A 136 -12.05 1.54 -9.86
C ASN A 136 -10.94 1.89 -8.87
N TYR A 137 -9.78 1.28 -9.02
CA TYR A 137 -8.62 1.55 -8.17
C TYR A 137 -7.75 2.67 -8.72
N TYR A 138 -7.68 2.80 -10.05
CA TYR A 138 -7.03 3.90 -10.77
C TYR A 138 -7.74 5.23 -10.48
#